data_0dc7e208941d15e0315ad4d1d8980959
#
_entry.id   0dc7e208941d15e0315ad4d1d8980959
#
_cell.length_a   1.000
_cell.length_b   1.000
_cell.length_c   1.000
_cell.angle_alpha   90.00
_cell.angle_beta   90.00
_cell.angle_gamma   90.00
#
_symmetry.space_group_name_H-M   'P 1'
#
loop_
_entity.id
_entity.type
_entity.pdbx_description
1 polymer ?
#
loop_
_entity_poly.entity_id
_entity_poly.type
_entity_poly.pdbx_seq_one_letter_code
_entity_poly.pdbx_strand_id
1 'polypeptide(L)'
;PRLLCFPGGFGNFYHLNGPAYGIDLDEVSNYNKVKAEIGKSLNWIGRKKGHSSNYIYDFISLAKKTQAEVIFNINILNEPVEDYLRVLNIFKENNIKVIAVELGGELYTREYKDILDGELYIKLAKDCAANISKYYPDILIGAVAAPVNTLRRHNLWNRKLALEHFYDAIIVHSYAKVIKGDAHAGKMISEEQESDDKKISFDLYRQRAINYFKNDYPSKMAEYSVAFANKPIWITEWNLQMSKITANTMLQALYTASYLLELSTNPKLSNIELSTFHNMAGRTLSGSMLLRKDNNMHVLSTYTPMQMLGNIFLDENYMGKKINVSDKCIKYVFTQHISDKKIICWVNWSAEGLLDSQMLNGKYIKKEYYAKDLFSTSFDRGGLKYFKTDHAVNNESVNIMPYSFTMIMFNEE
;
A
#
# COMPACT_ATOMS: atom_id res chain seq x y z
N PRO A 1 -9.79 -7.92 -0.15
CA PRO A 1 -9.48 -6.54 0.27
C PRO A 1 -10.74 -5.81 0.69
N ARG A 2 -10.67 -4.92 1.70
CA ARG A 2 -11.79 -4.06 2.09
C ARG A 2 -11.92 -2.84 1.18
N LEU A 3 -10.79 -2.40 0.62
CA LEU A 3 -10.69 -1.18 -0.18
C LEU A 3 -9.83 -1.41 -1.43
N LEU A 4 -10.26 -0.89 -2.55
CA LEU A 4 -9.56 -0.91 -3.83
C LEU A 4 -9.45 0.50 -4.42
N CYS A 5 -8.30 0.83 -5.04
CA CYS A 5 -8.13 2.08 -5.79
C CYS A 5 -8.36 1.83 -7.28
N PHE A 6 -9.19 2.65 -7.92
CA PHE A 6 -9.42 2.69 -9.36
C PHE A 6 -9.06 4.08 -9.90
N PRO A 7 -8.45 4.18 -11.05
CA PRO A 7 -7.91 3.16 -11.95
C PRO A 7 -6.50 2.70 -11.58
N GLY A 8 -6.01 2.99 -10.38
CA GLY A 8 -4.66 2.67 -9.93
C GLY A 8 -3.60 3.57 -10.58
N GLY A 9 -2.40 3.05 -10.86
CA GLY A 9 -1.26 3.83 -11.34
C GLY A 9 -1.44 4.57 -12.68
N PHE A 10 -2.61 4.49 -13.32
CA PHE A 10 -2.98 5.25 -14.51
C PHE A 10 -4.00 6.36 -14.24
N GLY A 11 -4.25 6.73 -12.98
CA GLY A 11 -5.26 7.71 -12.61
C GLY A 11 -5.22 9.00 -13.43
N ASN A 12 -4.05 9.58 -13.66
CA ASN A 12 -3.88 10.81 -14.43
C ASN A 12 -4.09 10.67 -15.94
N PHE A 13 -4.33 9.48 -16.46
CA PHE A 13 -4.45 9.16 -17.88
C PHE A 13 -5.71 8.35 -18.18
N TYR A 14 -6.53 8.13 -17.18
CA TYR A 14 -7.79 7.43 -17.34
C TYR A 14 -8.82 8.39 -17.93
N HIS A 15 -9.56 7.89 -18.93
CA HIS A 15 -10.71 8.52 -19.52
C HIS A 15 -11.81 7.50 -19.71
N LEU A 16 -13.06 7.87 -19.45
CA LEU A 16 -14.18 6.96 -19.66
C LEU A 16 -14.23 6.46 -21.11
N ASN A 17 -13.93 7.34 -22.07
CA ASN A 17 -13.93 7.05 -23.50
C ASN A 17 -12.51 6.86 -24.06
N GLY A 18 -11.50 6.60 -23.21
CA GLY A 18 -10.11 6.43 -23.62
C GLY A 18 -9.91 5.26 -24.60
N PRO A 19 -9.20 5.47 -25.72
CA PRO A 19 -9.13 4.51 -26.83
C PRO A 19 -8.35 3.24 -26.48
N ALA A 20 -7.46 3.29 -25.51
CA ALA A 20 -6.68 2.15 -25.07
C ALA A 20 -7.27 1.51 -23.80
N TYR A 21 -8.48 1.01 -23.90
CA TYR A 21 -9.16 0.31 -22.79
C TYR A 21 -9.42 1.23 -21.58
N GLY A 22 -9.71 2.51 -21.85
CA GLY A 22 -9.92 3.56 -20.86
C GLY A 22 -8.66 4.42 -20.60
N ILE A 23 -7.59 4.26 -21.37
CA ILE A 23 -6.37 5.07 -21.25
C ILE A 23 -6.12 5.84 -22.54
N ASP A 24 -5.73 7.10 -22.43
CA ASP A 24 -5.18 7.87 -23.54
C ASP A 24 -3.67 7.64 -23.64
N LEU A 25 -3.24 6.94 -24.71
CA LEU A 25 -1.84 6.59 -24.91
C LEU A 25 -0.96 7.78 -25.35
N ASP A 26 -1.55 8.79 -25.97
CA ASP A 26 -0.83 9.97 -26.40
C ASP A 26 -0.48 10.83 -25.19
N GLU A 27 -1.42 11.00 -24.26
CA GLU A 27 -1.14 11.63 -22.97
C GLU A 27 -0.05 10.88 -22.20
N VAL A 28 -0.19 9.54 -22.07
CA VAL A 28 0.83 8.72 -21.38
C VAL A 28 2.19 8.88 -22.01
N SER A 29 2.28 8.89 -23.34
CA SER A 29 3.55 8.99 -24.08
C SER A 29 4.25 10.35 -23.88
N ASN A 30 3.47 11.40 -23.69
CA ASN A 30 3.99 12.76 -23.43
C ASN A 30 4.63 12.86 -22.04
N TYR A 31 4.11 12.14 -21.02
CA TYR A 31 4.57 12.27 -19.64
C TYR A 31 5.40 11.08 -19.15
N ASN A 32 5.15 9.87 -19.63
CA ASN A 32 5.82 8.68 -19.09
C ASN A 32 5.93 7.54 -20.11
N LYS A 33 7.08 7.44 -20.79
CA LYS A 33 7.34 6.41 -21.79
C LYS A 33 7.21 4.96 -21.26
N VAL A 34 7.53 4.72 -19.99
CA VAL A 34 7.41 3.38 -19.40
C VAL A 34 5.94 3.01 -19.24
N LYS A 35 5.11 3.93 -18.77
CA LYS A 35 3.64 3.70 -18.67
C LYS A 35 3.01 3.53 -20.05
N ALA A 36 3.52 4.19 -21.09
CA ALA A 36 3.03 4.03 -22.46
C ALA A 36 3.09 2.58 -22.95
N GLU A 37 4.15 1.84 -22.67
CA GLU A 37 4.27 0.43 -23.05
C GLU A 37 3.24 -0.45 -22.33
N ILE A 38 2.96 -0.16 -21.07
CA ILE A 38 1.90 -0.86 -20.30
C ILE A 38 0.52 -0.52 -20.88
N GLY A 39 0.29 0.74 -21.25
CA GLY A 39 -0.96 1.18 -21.92
C GLY A 39 -1.22 0.44 -23.24
N LYS A 40 -0.18 0.21 -24.06
CA LYS A 40 -0.30 -0.61 -25.28
C LYS A 40 -0.79 -2.03 -24.97
N SER A 41 -0.35 -2.62 -23.86
CA SER A 41 -0.83 -3.93 -23.41
C SER A 41 -2.30 -3.91 -23.03
N LEU A 42 -2.78 -2.86 -22.38
CA LEU A 42 -4.21 -2.69 -22.04
C LEU A 42 -5.05 -2.56 -23.31
N ASN A 43 -4.61 -1.78 -24.28
CA ASN A 43 -5.27 -1.67 -25.57
C ASN A 43 -5.38 -3.03 -26.29
N TRP A 44 -4.30 -3.83 -26.29
CA TRP A 44 -4.33 -5.18 -26.88
C TRP A 44 -5.34 -6.09 -26.16
N ILE A 45 -5.40 -6.03 -24.81
CA ILE A 45 -6.37 -6.79 -24.01
C ILE A 45 -7.81 -6.36 -24.36
N GLY A 46 -8.09 -5.08 -24.44
CA GLY A 46 -9.38 -4.54 -24.81
C GLY A 46 -9.87 -5.02 -26.18
N ARG A 47 -8.99 -4.96 -27.19
CA ARG A 47 -9.28 -5.47 -28.55
C ARG A 47 -9.57 -6.97 -28.55
N LYS A 48 -8.79 -7.77 -27.80
CA LYS A 48 -8.97 -9.22 -27.74
C LYS A 48 -10.30 -9.63 -27.08
N LYS A 49 -10.78 -8.85 -26.12
CA LYS A 49 -12.05 -9.09 -25.41
C LYS A 49 -13.29 -8.71 -26.24
N GLY A 50 -13.12 -7.98 -27.33
CA GLY A 50 -14.22 -7.55 -28.20
C GLY A 50 -15.20 -6.57 -27.53
N HIS A 51 -14.78 -5.91 -26.47
CA HIS A 51 -15.62 -4.93 -25.75
C HIS A 51 -15.42 -3.52 -26.25
N SER A 52 -16.45 -2.69 -26.10
CA SER A 52 -16.30 -1.26 -25.93
C SER A 52 -15.41 -1.06 -24.70
N SER A 53 -14.36 -1.00 -24.92
CA SER A 53 -12.97 -0.86 -24.57
C SER A 53 -12.67 -0.08 -23.27
N ASN A 54 -13.28 -0.41 -22.13
CA ASN A 54 -12.88 0.17 -20.86
C ASN A 54 -12.76 -0.89 -19.76
N TYR A 55 -11.65 -0.88 -19.00
CA TYR A 55 -11.41 -1.88 -17.95
C TYR A 55 -12.19 -1.62 -16.65
N ILE A 56 -12.98 -0.54 -16.57
CA ILE A 56 -13.87 -0.29 -15.42
C ILE A 56 -14.79 -1.47 -15.13
N TYR A 57 -15.29 -2.16 -16.17
CA TYR A 57 -16.20 -3.29 -15.99
C TYR A 57 -15.50 -4.53 -15.43
N ASP A 58 -14.24 -4.76 -15.80
CA ASP A 58 -13.42 -5.80 -15.18
C ASP A 58 -13.14 -5.46 -13.71
N PHE A 59 -12.87 -4.19 -13.42
CA PHE A 59 -12.66 -3.71 -12.04
C PHE A 59 -13.94 -3.84 -11.21
N ILE A 60 -15.10 -3.47 -11.73
CA ILE A 60 -16.40 -3.65 -11.07
C ILE A 60 -16.64 -5.13 -10.74
N SER A 61 -16.34 -6.04 -11.68
CA SER A 61 -16.42 -7.48 -11.43
C SER A 61 -15.53 -7.93 -10.28
N LEU A 62 -14.31 -7.38 -10.17
CA LEU A 62 -13.39 -7.63 -9.06
C LEU A 62 -13.94 -7.07 -7.75
N ALA A 63 -14.38 -5.81 -7.73
CA ALA A 63 -14.91 -5.15 -6.53
C ALA A 63 -16.14 -5.90 -5.98
N LYS A 64 -17.06 -6.35 -6.85
CA LYS A 64 -18.21 -7.19 -6.45
C LYS A 64 -17.77 -8.51 -5.82
N LYS A 65 -16.81 -9.22 -6.45
CA LYS A 65 -16.32 -10.52 -5.94
C LYS A 65 -15.60 -10.39 -4.60
N THR A 66 -14.96 -9.27 -4.37
CA THR A 66 -14.19 -9.00 -3.14
C THR A 66 -15.00 -8.24 -2.10
N GLN A 67 -16.20 -7.77 -2.45
CA GLN A 67 -17.03 -6.90 -1.60
C GLN A 67 -16.26 -5.64 -1.13
N ALA A 68 -15.38 -5.14 -1.97
CA ALA A 68 -14.54 -3.99 -1.63
C ALA A 68 -15.26 -2.67 -1.94
N GLU A 69 -15.05 -1.69 -1.07
CA GLU A 69 -15.30 -0.29 -1.34
C GLU A 69 -14.21 0.30 -2.25
N VAL A 70 -14.48 1.44 -2.87
CA VAL A 70 -13.59 2.00 -3.89
C VAL A 70 -13.15 3.42 -3.54
N ILE A 71 -11.86 3.70 -3.78
CA ILE A 71 -11.35 5.07 -3.97
C ILE A 71 -11.19 5.28 -5.47
N PHE A 72 -11.75 6.35 -6.01
CA PHE A 72 -11.61 6.71 -7.41
C PHE A 72 -10.58 7.84 -7.58
N ASN A 73 -9.46 7.54 -8.24
CA ASN A 73 -8.46 8.53 -8.62
C ASN A 73 -8.86 9.18 -9.94
N ILE A 74 -9.12 10.47 -9.93
CA ILE A 74 -9.66 11.23 -11.06
C ILE A 74 -8.52 11.88 -11.84
N ASN A 75 -8.55 11.78 -13.16
CA ASN A 75 -7.71 12.56 -14.05
C ASN A 75 -8.21 14.02 -14.09
N ILE A 76 -7.78 14.84 -13.13
CA ILE A 76 -8.18 16.24 -13.05
C ILE A 76 -7.53 17.15 -14.11
N LEU A 77 -6.57 16.62 -14.89
CA LEU A 77 -5.88 17.40 -15.91
C LEU A 77 -6.72 17.53 -17.17
N ASN A 78 -7.27 16.42 -17.64
CA ASN A 78 -7.81 16.37 -19.00
C ASN A 78 -9.15 15.63 -19.08
N GLU A 79 -9.65 14.98 -18.01
CA GLU A 79 -10.95 14.30 -18.08
C GLU A 79 -12.12 15.30 -17.96
N PRO A 80 -13.08 15.31 -18.90
CA PRO A 80 -14.26 16.16 -18.81
C PRO A 80 -15.09 15.88 -17.55
N VAL A 81 -15.77 16.91 -17.03
CA VAL A 81 -16.62 16.81 -15.84
C VAL A 81 -17.68 15.73 -16.00
N GLU A 82 -18.31 15.68 -17.16
CA GLU A 82 -19.35 14.71 -17.49
C GLU A 82 -18.85 13.28 -17.41
N ASP A 83 -17.59 13.03 -17.81
CA ASP A 83 -17.01 11.69 -17.89
C ASP A 83 -16.68 11.15 -16.49
N TYR A 84 -16.01 11.90 -15.61
CA TYR A 84 -15.76 11.40 -14.26
C TYR A 84 -17.03 11.30 -13.39
N LEU A 85 -18.01 12.19 -13.58
CA LEU A 85 -19.34 12.04 -12.96
C LEU A 85 -20.06 10.80 -13.48
N ARG A 86 -19.94 10.50 -14.77
CA ARG A 86 -20.49 9.27 -15.36
C ARG A 86 -19.81 8.02 -14.81
N VAL A 87 -18.49 8.05 -14.55
CA VAL A 87 -17.76 6.96 -13.87
C VAL A 87 -18.35 6.70 -12.48
N LEU A 88 -18.55 7.75 -11.67
CA LEU A 88 -19.19 7.62 -10.35
C LEU A 88 -20.61 7.03 -10.46
N ASN A 89 -21.38 7.44 -11.46
CA ASN A 89 -22.71 6.89 -11.69
C ASN A 89 -22.67 5.42 -12.13
N ILE A 90 -21.70 5.01 -12.96
CA ILE A 90 -21.49 3.60 -13.33
C ILE A 90 -21.21 2.75 -12.08
N PHE A 91 -20.39 3.21 -11.15
CA PHE A 91 -20.17 2.50 -9.88
C PHE A 91 -21.48 2.37 -9.09
N LYS A 92 -22.24 3.46 -8.95
CA LYS A 92 -23.53 3.48 -8.25
C LYS A 92 -24.55 2.52 -8.89
N GLU A 93 -24.71 2.56 -10.22
CA GLU A 93 -25.61 1.66 -10.98
C GLU A 93 -25.23 0.18 -10.79
N ASN A 94 -23.98 -0.10 -10.50
CA ASN A 94 -23.46 -1.44 -10.24
C ASN A 94 -23.42 -1.83 -8.76
N ASN A 95 -23.97 -1.02 -7.85
CA ASN A 95 -23.94 -1.20 -6.40
C ASN A 95 -22.52 -1.29 -5.83
N ILE A 96 -21.59 -0.52 -6.40
CA ILE A 96 -20.23 -0.36 -5.85
C ILE A 96 -20.20 0.95 -5.06
N LYS A 97 -19.83 0.85 -3.80
CA LYS A 97 -19.68 2.02 -2.93
C LYS A 97 -18.34 2.69 -3.19
N VAL A 98 -18.37 3.91 -3.73
CA VAL A 98 -17.22 4.81 -3.78
C VAL A 98 -17.23 5.62 -2.49
N ILE A 99 -16.22 5.42 -1.63
CA ILE A 99 -16.13 6.12 -0.35
C ILE A 99 -15.37 7.43 -0.46
N ALA A 100 -14.46 7.51 -1.41
CA ALA A 100 -13.59 8.66 -1.59
C ALA A 100 -13.16 8.84 -3.05
N VAL A 101 -12.75 10.05 -3.36
CA VAL A 101 -12.03 10.37 -4.60
C VAL A 101 -10.66 10.93 -4.26
N GLU A 102 -9.68 10.62 -5.10
CA GLU A 102 -8.35 11.18 -5.11
C GLU A 102 -8.21 12.13 -6.30
N LEU A 103 -7.89 13.38 -6.04
CA LEU A 103 -7.80 14.42 -7.07
C LEU A 103 -6.44 14.40 -7.77
N GLY A 104 -6.24 13.45 -8.67
CA GLY A 104 -5.00 13.15 -9.38
C GLY A 104 -4.02 12.31 -8.56
N GLY A 105 -2.96 11.81 -9.19
CA GLY A 105 -1.90 11.01 -8.56
C GLY A 105 -0.52 11.60 -8.83
N GLU A 106 0.30 11.88 -7.81
CA GLU A 106 1.70 12.33 -7.92
C GLU A 106 1.94 13.53 -8.87
N LEU A 107 0.97 14.43 -9.04
CA LEU A 107 1.03 15.55 -9.96
C LEU A 107 2.10 16.61 -9.59
N TYR A 108 2.66 16.51 -8.39
CA TYR A 108 3.81 17.31 -7.95
C TYR A 108 5.14 16.89 -8.59
N THR A 109 5.19 15.72 -9.27
CA THR A 109 6.43 15.15 -9.79
C THR A 109 7.04 15.97 -10.93
N ARG A 110 8.31 15.66 -11.26
CA ARG A 110 9.08 16.39 -12.27
C ARG A 110 8.46 16.29 -13.66
N GLU A 111 7.75 15.23 -13.93
CA GLU A 111 7.10 14.95 -15.21
C GLU A 111 6.06 16.02 -15.57
N TYR A 112 5.42 16.63 -14.56
CA TYR A 112 4.38 17.65 -14.75
C TYR A 112 4.87 19.09 -14.54
N LYS A 113 6.16 19.30 -14.25
CA LYS A 113 6.69 20.61 -13.82
C LYS A 113 6.45 21.77 -14.80
N ASP A 114 6.39 21.49 -16.10
CA ASP A 114 6.27 22.49 -17.15
C ASP A 114 4.81 22.83 -17.51
N ILE A 115 3.85 22.02 -17.00
CA ILE A 115 2.41 22.19 -17.29
C ILE A 115 1.57 22.43 -16.04
N LEU A 116 2.08 22.07 -14.86
CA LEU A 116 1.32 22.14 -13.61
C LEU A 116 2.21 22.61 -12.47
N ASP A 117 1.79 23.65 -11.80
CA ASP A 117 2.30 24.06 -10.50
C ASP A 117 1.23 23.89 -9.41
N GLY A 118 1.55 24.26 -8.15
CA GLY A 118 0.61 24.12 -7.05
C GLY A 118 -0.63 25.02 -7.15
N GLU A 119 -0.57 26.17 -7.83
CA GLU A 119 -1.73 27.06 -8.01
C GLU A 119 -2.73 26.50 -9.01
N LEU A 120 -2.22 26.05 -10.15
CA LEU A 120 -3.05 25.44 -11.17
C LEU A 120 -3.63 24.13 -10.69
N TYR A 121 -2.85 23.31 -9.93
CA TYR A 121 -3.38 22.12 -9.28
C TYR A 121 -4.56 22.45 -8.38
N ILE A 122 -4.41 23.41 -7.47
CA ILE A 122 -5.46 23.81 -6.52
C ILE A 122 -6.71 24.27 -7.26
N LYS A 123 -6.56 25.06 -8.33
CA LYS A 123 -7.69 25.51 -9.15
C LYS A 123 -8.46 24.34 -9.74
N LEU A 124 -7.78 23.41 -10.43
CA LEU A 124 -8.40 22.22 -11.04
C LEU A 124 -9.04 21.31 -9.98
N ALA A 125 -8.33 21.09 -8.87
CA ALA A 125 -8.82 20.27 -7.78
C ALA A 125 -10.07 20.86 -7.09
N LYS A 126 -10.14 22.18 -6.90
CA LYS A 126 -11.31 22.89 -6.39
C LYS A 126 -12.53 22.75 -7.32
N ASP A 127 -12.32 22.95 -8.60
CA ASP A 127 -13.39 22.84 -9.58
C ASP A 127 -13.95 21.40 -9.62
N CYS A 128 -13.07 20.40 -9.57
CA CYS A 128 -13.44 18.99 -9.49
C CYS A 128 -14.20 18.68 -8.19
N ALA A 129 -13.66 19.10 -7.04
CA ALA A 129 -14.27 18.91 -5.72
C ALA A 129 -15.67 19.53 -5.65
N ALA A 130 -15.86 20.74 -6.16
CA ALA A 130 -17.16 21.41 -6.17
C ALA A 130 -18.21 20.62 -6.99
N ASN A 131 -17.81 20.09 -8.15
CA ASN A 131 -18.71 19.25 -8.96
C ASN A 131 -19.06 17.94 -8.25
N ILE A 132 -18.08 17.28 -7.60
CA ILE A 132 -18.36 16.04 -6.86
C ILE A 132 -19.27 16.30 -5.68
N SER A 133 -18.97 17.28 -4.83
CA SER A 133 -19.79 17.62 -3.66
C SER A 133 -21.23 17.99 -4.02
N LYS A 134 -21.43 18.59 -5.20
CA LYS A 134 -22.78 18.94 -5.69
C LYS A 134 -23.63 17.70 -6.00
N TYR A 135 -23.06 16.66 -6.59
CA TYR A 135 -23.79 15.48 -7.07
C TYR A 135 -23.65 14.25 -6.17
N TYR A 136 -22.58 14.19 -5.38
CA TYR A 136 -22.21 13.08 -4.50
C TYR A 136 -21.67 13.60 -3.16
N PRO A 137 -22.50 14.25 -2.32
CA PRO A 137 -22.06 14.94 -1.09
C PRO A 137 -21.47 14.00 -0.04
N ASP A 138 -21.74 12.70 -0.10
CA ASP A 138 -21.24 11.69 0.84
C ASP A 138 -19.86 11.12 0.45
N ILE A 139 -19.33 11.49 -0.73
CA ILE A 139 -18.01 11.05 -1.16
C ILE A 139 -16.95 11.99 -0.59
N LEU A 140 -15.99 11.43 0.16
CA LEU A 140 -14.87 12.16 0.72
C LEU A 140 -13.87 12.55 -0.36
N ILE A 141 -13.19 13.67 -0.18
CA ILE A 141 -12.28 14.26 -1.15
C ILE A 141 -10.86 14.26 -0.61
N GLY A 142 -9.94 13.59 -1.31
CA GLY A 142 -8.51 13.59 -1.03
C GLY A 142 -7.72 14.47 -2.00
N ALA A 143 -6.91 15.39 -1.47
CA ALA A 143 -6.02 16.23 -2.26
C ALA A 143 -4.56 15.77 -2.16
N VAL A 144 -3.84 15.76 -3.29
CA VAL A 144 -2.48 15.22 -3.38
C VAL A 144 -1.46 16.14 -2.72
N ALA A 145 -0.83 15.69 -1.63
CA ALA A 145 0.30 16.35 -0.99
C ALA A 145 1.63 15.91 -1.63
N ALA A 146 2.55 16.85 -1.81
CA ALA A 146 3.90 16.54 -2.25
C ALA A 146 4.74 15.94 -1.10
N PRO A 147 5.78 15.14 -1.38
CA PRO A 147 6.67 14.64 -0.35
C PRO A 147 7.28 15.76 0.51
N VAL A 148 7.24 15.59 1.84
CA VAL A 148 7.96 16.47 2.77
C VAL A 148 9.46 16.23 2.61
N ASN A 149 10.16 17.24 2.08
CA ASN A 149 11.59 17.21 1.80
C ASN A 149 12.13 18.63 1.57
N THR A 150 13.38 18.76 1.17
CA THR A 150 14.06 20.05 0.93
C THR A 150 13.75 20.68 -0.44
N LEU A 151 13.00 20.01 -1.33
CA LEU A 151 12.72 20.54 -2.65
C LEU A 151 11.77 21.73 -2.59
N ARG A 152 12.19 22.89 -3.11
CA ARG A 152 11.40 24.13 -3.12
C ARG A 152 10.02 23.95 -3.74
N ARG A 153 9.91 23.18 -4.85
CA ARG A 153 8.64 22.91 -5.54
C ARG A 153 7.65 22.20 -4.61
N HIS A 154 8.09 21.16 -3.89
CA HIS A 154 7.25 20.41 -2.97
C HIS A 154 6.80 21.26 -1.79
N ASN A 155 7.71 22.04 -1.22
CA ASN A 155 7.38 22.93 -0.11
C ASN A 155 6.38 24.01 -0.50
N LEU A 156 6.52 24.61 -1.69
CA LEU A 156 5.56 25.58 -2.21
C LEU A 156 4.19 24.95 -2.49
N TRP A 157 4.18 23.74 -3.06
CA TRP A 157 2.95 22.96 -3.28
C TRP A 157 2.18 22.76 -1.97
N ASN A 158 2.83 22.16 -0.97
CA ASN A 158 2.20 21.87 0.31
C ASN A 158 1.76 23.13 1.05
N ARG A 159 2.57 24.18 1.05
CA ARG A 159 2.21 25.46 1.69
C ARG A 159 0.96 26.10 1.11
N LYS A 160 0.80 26.05 -0.23
CA LYS A 160 -0.39 26.58 -0.89
C LYS A 160 -1.60 25.71 -0.63
N LEU A 161 -1.45 24.40 -0.78
CA LEU A 161 -2.53 23.44 -0.52
C LEU A 161 -3.04 23.49 0.93
N ALA A 162 -2.16 23.66 1.91
CA ALA A 162 -2.52 23.73 3.32
C ALA A 162 -3.42 24.92 3.70
N LEU A 163 -3.48 25.95 2.85
CA LEU A 163 -4.38 27.11 3.05
C LEU A 163 -5.81 26.86 2.57
N GLU A 164 -6.06 25.71 1.94
CA GLU A 164 -7.30 25.38 1.29
C GLU A 164 -8.19 24.47 2.13
N HIS A 165 -9.50 24.50 1.88
CA HIS A 165 -10.51 23.80 2.68
C HIS A 165 -11.46 22.92 1.87
N PHE A 166 -11.20 22.72 0.57
CA PHE A 166 -12.07 21.97 -0.33
C PHE A 166 -11.91 20.44 -0.25
N TYR A 167 -11.02 19.95 0.59
CA TYR A 167 -10.70 18.53 0.74
C TYR A 167 -10.81 18.07 2.20
N ASP A 168 -11.11 16.79 2.40
CA ASP A 168 -11.27 16.14 3.71
C ASP A 168 -9.94 15.59 4.21
N ALA A 169 -9.12 15.04 3.33
CA ALA A 169 -7.83 14.43 3.66
C ALA A 169 -6.74 14.78 2.65
N ILE A 170 -5.48 14.62 3.07
CA ILE A 170 -4.33 14.68 2.16
C ILE A 170 -3.96 13.28 1.70
N ILE A 171 -3.62 13.15 0.41
CA ILE A 171 -3.11 11.93 -0.21
C ILE A 171 -1.59 11.93 -0.15
N VAL A 172 -1.02 10.83 0.35
CA VAL A 172 0.44 10.63 0.43
C VAL A 172 0.79 9.24 -0.10
N HIS A 173 1.82 9.17 -0.95
CA HIS A 173 2.43 7.89 -1.35
C HIS A 173 3.68 7.63 -0.52
N SER A 174 3.83 6.42 0.00
CA SER A 174 4.88 6.07 0.96
C SER A 174 5.66 4.82 0.55
N TYR A 175 6.86 5.03 0.03
CA TYR A 175 7.76 3.95 -0.34
C TYR A 175 9.03 4.00 0.50
N ALA A 176 9.30 2.93 1.26
CA ALA A 176 10.52 2.85 2.07
C ALA A 176 11.72 2.49 1.20
N LYS A 177 12.75 3.35 1.24
CA LYS A 177 13.99 3.15 0.51
C LYS A 177 15.00 2.44 1.40
N VAL A 178 15.27 1.17 1.12
CA VAL A 178 16.26 0.37 1.86
C VAL A 178 17.57 0.16 1.10
N ILE A 179 17.56 0.31 -0.23
CA ILE A 179 18.75 0.23 -1.10
C ILE A 179 19.21 1.63 -1.45
N LYS A 180 20.52 1.87 -1.54
CA LYS A 180 21.07 3.13 -2.06
C LYS A 180 20.83 3.24 -3.56
N GLY A 181 20.64 4.45 -4.06
CA GLY A 181 20.39 4.76 -5.46
C GLY A 181 19.40 5.90 -5.63
N ASP A 182 19.28 6.45 -6.82
CA ASP A 182 18.32 7.48 -7.14
C ASP A 182 16.93 6.88 -7.29
N ALA A 183 16.04 7.25 -6.39
CA ALA A 183 14.65 6.84 -6.47
C ALA A 183 13.81 8.00 -7.01
N HIS A 184 13.27 7.81 -8.21
CA HIS A 184 12.13 8.58 -8.70
C HIS A 184 10.88 7.72 -8.59
N ALA A 185 9.73 8.33 -8.38
CA ALA A 185 8.46 7.64 -8.37
C ALA A 185 8.33 6.70 -9.58
N GLY A 186 7.95 5.45 -9.34
CA GLY A 186 7.75 4.46 -10.39
C GLY A 186 9.00 3.88 -11.07
N LYS A 187 10.20 4.34 -10.76
CA LYS A 187 11.44 3.75 -11.29
C LYS A 187 12.05 2.76 -10.31
N MET A 188 12.65 1.70 -10.85
CA MET A 188 13.46 0.77 -10.07
C MET A 188 14.67 1.50 -9.49
N ILE A 189 14.94 1.28 -8.22
CA ILE A 189 16.22 1.61 -7.60
C ILE A 189 17.28 0.67 -8.18
N SER A 190 18.55 1.00 -7.97
CA SER A 190 19.71 0.20 -8.39
C SER A 190 19.44 -1.30 -8.47
N GLU A 191 19.88 -1.92 -9.53
CA GLU A 191 19.86 -3.38 -9.74
C GLU A 191 21.08 -4.05 -9.12
N GLU A 192 22.03 -3.28 -8.57
CA GLU A 192 23.26 -3.75 -7.99
C GLU A 192 23.14 -3.84 -6.46
N GLN A 193 23.68 -4.91 -5.90
CA GLN A 193 23.83 -5.07 -4.46
C GLN A 193 24.92 -4.13 -3.95
N GLU A 194 24.80 -3.70 -2.71
CA GLU A 194 25.78 -2.79 -2.07
C GLU A 194 27.04 -3.52 -1.60
N SER A 195 27.08 -4.86 -1.65
CA SER A 195 28.23 -5.72 -1.37
C SER A 195 28.11 -7.00 -2.20
N ASP A 196 29.24 -7.59 -2.56
CA ASP A 196 29.31 -8.92 -3.21
C ASP A 196 28.73 -10.01 -2.29
N ASP A 197 28.86 -9.86 -0.98
CA ASP A 197 28.19 -10.72 -0.01
C ASP A 197 26.72 -10.30 0.17
N LYS A 198 25.82 -11.18 -0.29
CA LYS A 198 24.39 -11.00 -0.20
C LYS A 198 23.88 -10.85 1.23
N LYS A 199 24.48 -11.54 2.20
CA LYS A 199 24.11 -11.42 3.61
C LYS A 199 24.43 -10.04 4.16
N ILE A 200 25.60 -9.51 3.84
CA ILE A 200 26.01 -8.16 4.25
C ILE A 200 25.04 -7.13 3.68
N SER A 201 24.71 -7.22 2.38
CA SER A 201 23.77 -6.31 1.74
C SER A 201 22.39 -6.36 2.42
N PHE A 202 21.84 -7.55 2.65
CA PHE A 202 20.52 -7.70 3.27
C PHE A 202 20.51 -7.32 4.76
N ASP A 203 21.63 -7.43 5.48
CA ASP A 203 21.76 -6.90 6.83
C ASP A 203 21.67 -5.37 6.87
N LEU A 204 22.26 -4.68 5.91
CA LEU A 204 22.12 -3.23 5.75
C LEU A 204 20.66 -2.84 5.41
N TYR A 205 20.03 -3.56 4.49
CA TYR A 205 18.64 -3.32 4.12
C TYR A 205 17.68 -3.54 5.30
N ARG A 206 17.90 -4.58 6.09
CA ARG A 206 17.17 -4.84 7.34
C ARG A 206 17.29 -3.68 8.32
N GLN A 207 18.52 -3.21 8.57
CA GLN A 207 18.77 -2.09 9.49
C GLN A 207 18.01 -0.83 9.04
N ARG A 208 18.01 -0.54 7.73
CA ARG A 208 17.27 0.60 7.17
C ARG A 208 15.76 0.40 7.26
N ALA A 209 15.24 -0.81 7.04
CA ALA A 209 13.83 -1.10 7.20
C ALA A 209 13.36 -0.92 8.66
N ILE A 210 14.14 -1.41 9.63
CA ILE A 210 13.86 -1.22 11.06
C ILE A 210 13.92 0.27 11.41
N ASN A 211 14.94 1.00 10.96
CA ASN A 211 15.07 2.44 11.20
C ASN A 211 13.92 3.24 10.58
N TYR A 212 13.45 2.84 9.42
CA TYR A 212 12.31 3.46 8.75
C TYR A 212 11.08 3.49 9.66
N PHE A 213 10.71 2.37 10.28
CA PHE A 213 9.56 2.32 11.19
C PHE A 213 9.82 2.99 12.54
N LYS A 214 11.05 2.92 13.04
CA LYS A 214 11.41 3.50 14.34
C LYS A 214 11.46 5.03 14.30
N ASN A 215 11.97 5.60 13.22
CA ASN A 215 12.32 7.01 13.14
C ASN A 215 11.74 7.72 11.90
N ASP A 216 12.04 7.25 10.69
CA ASP A 216 11.84 8.03 9.47
C ASP A 216 10.35 8.19 9.14
N TYR A 217 9.59 7.11 9.21
CA TYR A 217 8.17 7.11 8.84
C TYR A 217 7.31 7.93 9.83
N PRO A 218 7.41 7.70 11.16
CA PRO A 218 6.69 8.53 12.13
C PRO A 218 7.06 10.01 12.04
N SER A 219 8.33 10.34 11.78
CA SER A 219 8.77 11.74 11.65
C SER A 219 8.15 12.40 10.41
N LYS A 220 8.15 11.71 9.27
CA LYS A 220 7.51 12.21 8.04
C LYS A 220 6.01 12.43 8.21
N MET A 221 5.31 11.50 8.86
CA MET A 221 3.86 11.65 9.10
C MET A 221 3.58 12.82 10.05
N ALA A 222 4.42 13.03 11.05
CA ALA A 222 4.32 14.20 11.92
C ALA A 222 4.54 15.53 11.17
N GLU A 223 5.49 15.58 10.22
CA GLU A 223 5.70 16.76 9.37
C GLU A 223 4.46 17.09 8.52
N TYR A 224 3.79 16.07 7.94
CA TYR A 224 2.51 16.26 7.24
C TYR A 224 1.41 16.76 8.19
N SER A 225 1.28 16.14 9.36
CA SER A 225 0.28 16.56 10.36
C SER A 225 0.45 18.03 10.75
N VAL A 226 1.69 18.48 10.97
CA VAL A 226 2.00 19.89 11.24
C VAL A 226 1.70 20.77 10.04
N ALA A 227 2.15 20.38 8.84
CA ALA A 227 1.98 21.20 7.63
C ALA A 227 0.50 21.40 7.26
N PHE A 228 -0.36 20.42 7.51
CA PHE A 228 -1.78 20.42 7.13
C PHE A 228 -2.75 20.49 8.33
N ALA A 229 -2.30 21.08 9.45
CA ALA A 229 -3.13 21.34 10.65
C ALA A 229 -3.90 20.09 11.13
N ASN A 230 -3.23 18.95 11.18
CA ASN A 230 -3.77 17.62 11.55
C ASN A 230 -4.93 17.12 10.67
N LYS A 231 -5.01 17.55 9.42
CA LYS A 231 -5.90 16.91 8.44
C LYS A 231 -5.62 15.41 8.36
N PRO A 232 -6.63 14.56 8.17
CA PRO A 232 -6.45 13.14 7.92
C PRO A 232 -5.46 12.86 6.79
N ILE A 233 -4.69 11.79 6.94
CA ILE A 233 -3.72 11.32 5.95
C ILE A 233 -4.23 10.01 5.34
N TRP A 234 -4.34 9.95 4.03
CA TRP A 234 -4.63 8.73 3.29
C TRP A 234 -3.39 8.28 2.52
N ILE A 235 -2.90 7.09 2.84
CA ILE A 235 -1.75 6.49 2.16
C ILE A 235 -2.30 5.62 1.03
N THR A 236 -2.57 6.19 -0.12
CA THR A 236 -3.18 5.47 -1.25
C THR A 236 -2.20 4.60 -2.04
N GLU A 237 -0.90 4.73 -1.76
CA GLU A 237 0.13 3.80 -2.24
C GLU A 237 1.23 3.62 -1.18
N TRP A 238 1.52 2.37 -0.81
CA TRP A 238 2.70 2.05 -0.01
C TRP A 238 3.33 0.71 -0.39
N ASN A 239 4.64 0.63 -0.30
CA ASN A 239 5.45 -0.59 -0.45
C ASN A 239 6.91 -0.29 -0.08
N LEU A 240 7.79 -1.31 -0.19
CA LEU A 240 9.20 -1.05 -0.42
C LEU A 240 9.39 -0.38 -1.79
N GLN A 241 10.40 0.51 -1.89
CA GLN A 241 10.78 1.06 -3.18
C GLN A 241 11.10 -0.08 -4.17
N MET A 242 10.63 0.02 -5.41
CA MET A 242 10.79 -1.03 -6.40
C MET A 242 12.26 -1.34 -6.65
N SER A 243 12.64 -2.62 -6.50
CA SER A 243 13.98 -3.13 -6.78
C SER A 243 13.91 -4.61 -7.12
N LYS A 244 14.72 -5.07 -8.07
CA LYS A 244 14.87 -6.51 -8.37
C LYS A 244 15.55 -7.26 -7.22
N ILE A 245 16.36 -6.57 -6.41
CA ILE A 245 17.13 -7.18 -5.32
C ILE A 245 16.25 -7.57 -4.14
N THR A 246 15.36 -6.68 -3.72
CA THR A 246 14.47 -6.90 -2.56
C THR A 246 13.10 -7.44 -2.92
N ALA A 247 12.80 -7.54 -4.22
CA ALA A 247 11.52 -8.02 -4.73
C ALA A 247 11.24 -9.47 -4.32
N ASN A 248 10.02 -9.73 -3.85
CA ASN A 248 9.54 -11.08 -3.52
C ASN A 248 10.41 -11.81 -2.48
N THR A 249 11.12 -11.10 -1.62
CA THR A 249 11.99 -11.67 -0.58
C THR A 249 11.32 -11.70 0.79
N MET A 250 11.91 -12.45 1.73
CA MET A 250 11.48 -12.43 3.14
C MET A 250 11.63 -11.03 3.76
N LEU A 251 12.63 -10.25 3.36
CA LEU A 251 12.77 -8.86 3.78
C LEU A 251 11.52 -8.04 3.42
N GLN A 252 11.01 -8.18 2.20
CA GLN A 252 9.78 -7.47 1.77
C GLN A 252 8.55 -7.98 2.53
N ALA A 253 8.48 -9.28 2.85
CA ALA A 253 7.41 -9.85 3.65
C ALA A 253 7.38 -9.28 5.08
N LEU A 254 8.53 -9.23 5.75
CA LEU A 254 8.65 -8.66 7.10
C LEU A 254 8.37 -7.16 7.11
N TYR A 255 8.80 -6.43 6.06
CA TYR A 255 8.42 -5.04 5.87
C TYR A 255 6.89 -4.88 5.81
N THR A 256 6.22 -5.70 5.01
CA THR A 256 4.76 -5.65 4.84
C THR A 256 4.04 -5.92 6.18
N ALA A 257 4.46 -6.95 6.93
CA ALA A 257 3.91 -7.23 8.25
C ALA A 257 4.13 -6.05 9.22
N SER A 258 5.37 -5.54 9.27
CA SER A 258 5.72 -4.42 10.15
C SER A 258 4.94 -3.15 9.82
N TYR A 259 4.77 -2.83 8.53
CA TYR A 259 4.04 -1.64 8.09
C TYR A 259 2.60 -1.65 8.64
N LEU A 260 1.88 -2.75 8.42
CA LEU A 260 0.51 -2.88 8.87
C LEU A 260 0.40 -2.85 10.40
N LEU A 261 1.29 -3.55 11.10
CA LEU A 261 1.29 -3.59 12.57
C LEU A 261 1.64 -2.22 13.18
N GLU A 262 2.56 -1.47 12.58
CA GLU A 262 2.88 -0.11 13.02
C GLU A 262 1.69 0.86 12.81
N LEU A 263 0.98 0.77 11.68
CA LEU A 263 -0.22 1.58 11.46
C LEU A 263 -1.26 1.39 12.57
N SER A 264 -1.41 0.17 13.08
CA SER A 264 -2.44 -0.17 14.07
C SER A 264 -2.02 0.08 15.51
N THR A 265 -0.72 0.31 15.78
CA THR A 265 -0.23 0.32 17.17
C THR A 265 0.63 1.52 17.52
N ASN A 266 1.07 2.29 16.53
CA ASN A 266 1.94 3.44 16.76
C ASN A 266 1.10 4.72 16.87
N PRO A 267 1.00 5.35 18.06
CA PRO A 267 0.17 6.54 18.24
C PRO A 267 0.61 7.75 17.42
N LYS A 268 1.87 7.78 16.95
CA LYS A 268 2.36 8.83 16.05
C LYS A 268 1.80 8.73 14.64
N LEU A 269 1.14 7.61 14.31
CA LEU A 269 0.52 7.34 13.01
C LEU A 269 -1.01 7.41 13.07
N SER A 270 -1.59 7.82 14.21
CA SER A 270 -3.04 7.85 14.44
C SER A 270 -3.81 8.78 13.49
N ASN A 271 -3.12 9.69 12.80
CA ASN A 271 -3.72 10.56 11.79
C ASN A 271 -3.86 9.90 10.41
N ILE A 272 -3.36 8.66 10.25
CA ILE A 272 -3.54 7.88 9.02
C ILE A 272 -4.85 7.12 9.14
N GLU A 273 -5.86 7.52 8.36
CA GLU A 273 -7.19 6.90 8.40
C GLU A 273 -7.34 5.72 7.47
N LEU A 274 -6.64 5.73 6.34
CA LEU A 274 -6.64 4.63 5.41
C LEU A 274 -5.28 4.39 4.76
N SER A 275 -5.07 3.15 4.31
CA SER A 275 -3.83 2.76 3.67
C SER A 275 -4.05 1.63 2.66
N THR A 276 -3.56 1.80 1.43
CA THR A 276 -3.66 0.79 0.36
C THR A 276 -2.30 0.36 -0.15
N PHE A 277 -2.12 -0.94 -0.26
CA PHE A 277 -0.87 -1.55 -0.74
C PHE A 277 -0.73 -1.44 -2.26
N HIS A 278 0.40 -0.99 -2.74
CA HIS A 278 0.69 -0.93 -4.17
C HIS A 278 1.64 -2.09 -4.58
N ASN A 279 1.10 -3.13 -5.25
CA ASN A 279 -0.26 -3.34 -5.69
C ASN A 279 -0.73 -4.80 -5.46
N MET A 280 -2.03 -5.04 -5.61
CA MET A 280 -2.60 -6.38 -5.40
C MET A 280 -2.12 -7.39 -6.46
N ALA A 281 -2.12 -7.02 -7.74
CA ALA A 281 -1.74 -7.91 -8.83
C ALA A 281 -1.06 -7.14 -9.97
N GLY A 282 -0.03 -7.72 -10.56
CA GLY A 282 0.72 -7.06 -11.62
C GLY A 282 1.67 -7.97 -12.37
N ARG A 283 2.60 -7.37 -13.10
CA ARG A 283 3.64 -8.05 -13.89
C ARG A 283 5.04 -7.85 -13.29
N THR A 284 5.17 -7.11 -12.19
CA THR A 284 6.45 -6.83 -11.55
C THR A 284 6.56 -7.57 -10.22
N LEU A 285 7.71 -8.19 -9.97
CA LEU A 285 7.99 -8.88 -8.71
C LEU A 285 7.96 -7.95 -7.51
N SER A 286 8.48 -6.75 -7.68
CA SER A 286 8.69 -5.81 -6.56
C SER A 286 7.43 -5.08 -6.10
N GLY A 287 6.45 -4.94 -6.98
CA GLY A 287 5.24 -4.14 -6.68
C GLY A 287 4.03 -4.96 -6.27
N SER A 288 3.99 -6.27 -6.54
CA SER A 288 2.73 -7.03 -6.51
C SER A 288 2.68 -8.04 -5.37
N MET A 289 1.45 -8.34 -4.89
CA MET A 289 1.19 -9.54 -4.06
C MET A 289 0.98 -10.79 -4.92
N LEU A 290 0.37 -10.61 -6.08
CA LEU A 290 0.10 -11.67 -7.06
C LEU A 290 0.77 -11.30 -8.39
N LEU A 291 1.62 -12.17 -8.89
CA LEU A 291 2.32 -11.99 -10.17
C LEU A 291 1.66 -12.85 -11.26
N ARG A 292 1.27 -12.21 -12.36
CA ARG A 292 0.89 -12.93 -13.57
C ARG A 292 2.13 -13.23 -14.41
N LYS A 293 2.49 -14.51 -14.51
CA LYS A 293 3.59 -15.01 -15.34
C LYS A 293 3.14 -16.30 -16.02
N ASP A 294 3.44 -16.45 -17.31
CA ASP A 294 3.16 -17.68 -18.11
C ASP A 294 1.69 -18.14 -18.00
N ASN A 295 0.74 -17.20 -18.05
CA ASN A 295 -0.70 -17.39 -17.86
C ASN A 295 -1.13 -17.92 -16.48
N ASN A 296 -0.22 -18.03 -15.54
CA ASN A 296 -0.49 -18.43 -14.16
C ASN A 296 -0.39 -17.23 -13.20
N MET A 297 -1.12 -17.34 -12.08
CA MET A 297 -0.98 -16.41 -10.95
C MET A 297 -0.06 -17.03 -9.90
N HIS A 298 1.01 -16.33 -9.57
CA HIS A 298 1.97 -16.73 -8.55
C HIS A 298 1.80 -15.85 -7.32
N VAL A 299 1.76 -16.47 -6.15
CA VAL A 299 1.73 -15.80 -4.86
C VAL A 299 3.15 -15.32 -4.52
N LEU A 300 3.29 -14.03 -4.22
CA LEU A 300 4.55 -13.42 -3.82
C LEU A 300 4.66 -13.29 -2.30
N SER A 301 5.86 -12.97 -1.83
CA SER A 301 6.20 -12.95 -0.39
C SER A 301 5.31 -12.05 0.46
N THR A 302 4.78 -10.96 -0.09
CA THR A 302 3.92 -9.99 0.61
C THR A 302 2.48 -10.47 0.83
N TYR A 303 2.03 -11.47 0.09
CA TYR A 303 0.65 -11.98 0.19
C TYR A 303 0.35 -12.61 1.55
N THR A 304 1.24 -13.48 2.03
CA THR A 304 1.00 -14.23 3.28
C THR A 304 0.87 -13.33 4.50
N PRO A 305 1.75 -12.33 4.74
CA PRO A 305 1.53 -11.36 5.82
C PRO A 305 0.20 -10.60 5.71
N MET A 306 -0.18 -10.16 4.50
CA MET A 306 -1.46 -9.49 4.28
C MET A 306 -2.65 -10.40 4.59
N GLN A 307 -2.59 -11.67 4.19
CA GLN A 307 -3.62 -12.66 4.50
C GLN A 307 -3.71 -12.95 6.00
N MET A 308 -2.56 -13.11 6.67
CA MET A 308 -2.53 -13.37 8.13
C MET A 308 -3.14 -12.22 8.92
N LEU A 309 -2.85 -10.97 8.55
CA LEU A 309 -3.31 -9.76 9.23
C LEU A 309 -4.73 -9.34 8.84
N GLY A 310 -5.27 -9.88 7.75
CA GLY A 310 -6.58 -9.45 7.22
C GLY A 310 -7.70 -9.44 8.26
N ASN A 311 -7.74 -10.43 9.14
CA ASN A 311 -8.77 -10.53 10.18
C ASN A 311 -8.68 -9.40 11.23
N ILE A 312 -7.48 -8.93 11.54
CA ILE A 312 -7.28 -7.82 12.50
C ILE A 312 -7.80 -6.52 11.90
N PHE A 313 -7.49 -6.26 10.64
CA PHE A 313 -7.86 -5.01 9.96
C PHE A 313 -9.31 -4.97 9.44
N LEU A 314 -9.98 -6.12 9.41
CA LEU A 314 -11.41 -6.19 9.06
C LEU A 314 -12.33 -5.99 10.27
N ASP A 315 -11.81 -6.10 11.48
CA ASP A 315 -12.55 -5.91 12.73
C ASP A 315 -12.04 -4.66 13.46
N GLU A 316 -12.85 -3.61 13.47
CA GLU A 316 -12.52 -2.30 14.08
C GLU A 316 -12.47 -2.34 15.62
N ASN A 317 -12.86 -3.47 16.23
CA ASN A 317 -12.91 -3.62 17.68
C ASN A 317 -11.57 -4.04 18.31
N TYR A 318 -10.53 -4.29 17.53
CA TYR A 318 -9.22 -4.63 18.06
C TYR A 318 -8.41 -3.38 18.44
N MET A 319 -7.95 -3.33 19.69
CA MET A 319 -6.94 -2.38 20.16
C MET A 319 -5.57 -3.03 20.20
N GLY A 320 -4.59 -2.40 19.55
CA GLY A 320 -3.23 -2.91 19.43
C GLY A 320 -2.25 -2.22 20.37
N LYS A 321 -1.31 -2.99 20.93
CA LYS A 321 -0.17 -2.50 21.72
C LYS A 321 1.13 -3.08 21.21
N LYS A 322 2.13 -2.22 20.99
CA LYS A 322 3.49 -2.61 20.61
C LYS A 322 4.37 -2.85 21.84
N ILE A 323 5.18 -3.92 21.82
CA ILE A 323 6.13 -4.29 22.86
C ILE A 323 7.46 -4.64 22.20
N ASN A 324 8.53 -3.94 22.54
CA ASN A 324 9.86 -4.31 22.07
C ASN A 324 10.36 -5.50 22.89
N VAL A 325 10.59 -6.65 22.23
CA VAL A 325 11.21 -7.83 22.83
C VAL A 325 12.73 -7.75 22.74
N SER A 326 13.23 -7.27 21.58
CA SER A 326 14.64 -6.93 21.35
C SER A 326 14.72 -5.86 20.24
N ASP A 327 15.93 -5.39 19.93
CA ASP A 327 16.16 -4.45 18.82
C ASP A 327 15.75 -5.03 17.44
N LYS A 328 15.64 -6.34 17.32
CA LYS A 328 15.34 -7.07 16.09
C LYS A 328 14.05 -7.88 16.16
N CYS A 329 13.37 -7.95 17.31
CA CYS A 329 12.10 -8.64 17.44
C CYS A 329 11.09 -7.77 18.16
N ILE A 330 9.96 -7.54 17.49
CA ILE A 330 8.88 -6.70 17.99
C ILE A 330 7.63 -7.56 18.13
N LYS A 331 6.97 -7.42 19.27
CA LYS A 331 5.71 -8.09 19.62
C LYS A 331 4.59 -7.07 19.58
N TYR A 332 3.46 -7.50 19.05
CA TYR A 332 2.23 -6.70 19.01
C TYR A 332 1.12 -7.54 19.64
N VAL A 333 0.35 -6.92 20.51
CA VAL A 333 -0.76 -7.58 21.21
C VAL A 333 -2.03 -6.83 20.85
N PHE A 334 -3.01 -7.52 20.30
CA PHE A 334 -4.33 -7.02 19.98
C PHE A 334 -5.36 -7.65 20.88
N THR A 335 -6.21 -6.84 21.49
CA THR A 335 -7.31 -7.29 22.33
C THR A 335 -8.60 -6.71 21.78
N GLN A 336 -9.62 -7.54 21.63
CA GLN A 336 -10.93 -7.10 21.17
C GLN A 336 -11.73 -6.52 22.36
N HIS A 337 -12.41 -5.37 22.13
CA HIS A 337 -13.16 -4.67 23.18
C HIS A 337 -14.39 -5.42 23.70
N ILE A 338 -15.03 -6.22 22.84
CA ILE A 338 -16.35 -6.84 23.09
C ILE A 338 -16.20 -8.27 23.56
N SER A 339 -15.06 -8.89 23.34
CA SER A 339 -14.74 -10.27 23.74
C SER A 339 -13.30 -10.32 24.23
N ASP A 340 -12.96 -11.36 24.99
CA ASP A 340 -11.58 -11.60 25.45
C ASP A 340 -10.65 -12.13 24.33
N LYS A 341 -11.08 -12.02 23.07
CA LYS A 341 -10.26 -12.43 21.93
C LYS A 341 -8.96 -11.67 21.90
N LYS A 342 -7.89 -12.43 21.85
CA LYS A 342 -6.52 -11.91 21.85
C LYS A 342 -5.77 -12.46 20.66
N ILE A 343 -5.05 -11.55 19.98
CA ILE A 343 -4.12 -11.91 18.91
C ILE A 343 -2.75 -11.38 19.30
N ILE A 344 -1.74 -12.21 19.18
CA ILE A 344 -0.36 -11.83 19.45
C ILE A 344 0.45 -12.07 18.18
N CYS A 345 1.18 -11.04 17.76
CA CYS A 345 2.03 -11.09 16.57
C CYS A 345 3.49 -10.81 16.96
N TRP A 346 4.43 -11.50 16.34
CA TRP A 346 5.85 -11.19 16.44
C TRP A 346 6.43 -11.03 15.05
N VAL A 347 7.22 -9.97 14.88
CA VAL A 347 8.07 -9.78 13.69
C VAL A 347 9.52 -9.92 14.14
N ASN A 348 10.13 -11.03 13.78
CA ASN A 348 11.53 -11.32 14.09
C ASN A 348 12.42 -11.07 12.87
N TRP A 349 13.19 -10.01 12.94
CA TRP A 349 14.18 -9.61 11.94
C TRP A 349 15.56 -10.25 12.18
N SER A 350 15.72 -11.10 13.21
CA SER A 350 16.97 -11.74 13.57
C SER A 350 17.23 -13.03 12.79
N ALA A 351 18.51 -13.33 12.55
CA ALA A 351 18.97 -14.65 12.11
C ALA A 351 18.81 -15.74 13.19
N GLU A 352 18.49 -15.33 14.41
CA GLU A 352 18.32 -16.21 15.56
C GLU A 352 16.84 -16.35 15.90
N GLY A 353 16.45 -17.54 16.28
CA GLY A 353 15.17 -17.78 16.92
C GLY A 353 15.12 -17.15 18.31
N LEU A 354 13.94 -16.92 18.80
CA LEU A 354 13.69 -16.33 20.12
C LEU A 354 12.67 -17.18 20.88
N LEU A 355 12.92 -17.39 22.16
CA LEU A 355 11.92 -17.91 23.09
C LEU A 355 11.28 -16.73 23.82
N ASP A 356 10.01 -16.46 23.55
CA ASP A 356 9.26 -15.46 24.33
C ASP A 356 8.89 -16.09 25.69
N SER A 357 9.26 -15.40 26.76
CA SER A 357 9.01 -15.84 28.15
C SER A 357 7.52 -15.76 28.53
N GLN A 358 6.67 -15.20 27.69
CA GLN A 358 5.23 -15.22 27.93
C GLN A 358 4.71 -16.65 27.84
N MET A 359 4.17 -17.14 28.96
CA MET A 359 3.51 -18.44 29.02
C MET A 359 2.10 -18.34 28.42
N LEU A 360 1.78 -19.27 27.53
CA LEU A 360 0.47 -19.38 26.91
C LEU A 360 -0.33 -20.50 27.58
N ASN A 361 -1.61 -20.22 27.79
CA ASN A 361 -2.58 -21.18 28.31
C ASN A 361 -3.81 -21.22 27.42
N GLY A 362 -4.41 -22.39 27.28
CA GLY A 362 -5.64 -22.59 26.53
C GLY A 362 -5.42 -23.05 25.09
N LYS A 363 -6.48 -22.93 24.30
CA LYS A 363 -6.47 -23.32 22.88
C LYS A 363 -6.16 -22.13 21.99
N TYR A 364 -5.24 -22.30 21.05
CA TYR A 364 -4.89 -21.26 20.08
C TYR A 364 -4.48 -21.83 18.73
N ILE A 365 -4.57 -21.00 17.70
CA ILE A 365 -4.03 -21.26 16.38
C ILE A 365 -2.74 -20.46 16.24
N LYS A 366 -1.62 -21.14 15.94
CA LYS A 366 -0.35 -20.52 15.55
C LYS A 366 -0.24 -20.51 14.04
N LYS A 367 -0.01 -19.34 13.47
CA LYS A 367 0.40 -19.16 12.07
C LYS A 367 1.81 -18.62 12.04
N GLU A 368 2.65 -19.18 11.21
CA GLU A 368 4.05 -18.83 11.15
C GLU A 368 4.54 -18.76 9.69
N TYR A 369 5.12 -17.64 9.31
CA TYR A 369 5.70 -17.40 8.00
C TYR A 369 7.16 -17.01 8.18
N TYR A 370 8.09 -17.81 7.67
CA TYR A 370 9.52 -17.63 7.92
C TYR A 370 10.40 -18.11 6.77
N ALA A 371 11.66 -17.72 6.82
CA ALA A 371 12.69 -18.15 5.87
C ALA A 371 14.02 -18.40 6.58
N LYS A 372 14.92 -19.08 5.88
CA LYS A 372 16.31 -19.26 6.33
C LYS A 372 17.09 -17.95 6.27
N ASP A 373 16.84 -17.15 5.23
CA ASP A 373 17.56 -15.91 4.94
C ASP A 373 16.58 -14.81 4.53
N LEU A 374 16.92 -13.55 4.74
CA LEU A 374 16.11 -12.39 4.33
C LEU A 374 15.95 -12.28 2.80
N PHE A 375 16.87 -12.81 2.03
CA PHE A 375 16.85 -12.83 0.57
C PHE A 375 16.17 -14.06 -0.04
N SER A 376 15.67 -15.00 0.76
CA SER A 376 14.85 -16.12 0.29
C SER A 376 13.58 -15.60 -0.36
N THR A 377 13.17 -16.21 -1.48
CA THR A 377 12.01 -15.81 -2.28
C THR A 377 10.92 -16.88 -2.30
N SER A 378 9.71 -16.52 -2.74
CA SER A 378 8.63 -17.49 -2.91
C SER A 378 8.89 -18.49 -4.07
N PHE A 379 9.88 -18.21 -4.92
CA PHE A 379 10.26 -19.10 -6.04
C PHE A 379 11.39 -20.06 -5.69
N ASP A 380 12.10 -19.82 -4.59
CA ASP A 380 13.13 -20.75 -4.14
C ASP A 380 12.49 -22.02 -3.58
N ARG A 381 13.02 -23.18 -3.91
CA ARG A 381 12.54 -24.45 -3.35
C ARG A 381 12.71 -24.46 -1.84
N GLY A 382 11.60 -24.39 -1.10
CA GLY A 382 11.61 -24.29 0.36
C GLY A 382 12.12 -22.94 0.90
N GLY A 383 12.13 -21.89 0.07
CA GLY A 383 12.63 -20.56 0.42
C GLY A 383 11.77 -19.88 1.49
N LEU A 384 10.47 -19.71 1.21
CA LEU A 384 9.50 -19.18 2.18
C LEU A 384 8.58 -20.30 2.64
N LYS A 385 8.38 -20.40 3.96
CA LYS A 385 7.59 -21.46 4.58
C LYS A 385 6.44 -20.87 5.36
N TYR A 386 5.25 -21.43 5.19
CA TYR A 386 4.06 -21.09 5.96
C TYR A 386 3.52 -22.33 6.65
N PHE A 387 3.25 -22.19 7.95
CA PHE A 387 2.63 -23.23 8.78
C PHE A 387 1.44 -22.65 9.53
N LYS A 388 0.43 -23.48 9.68
CA LYS A 388 -0.71 -23.26 10.55
C LYS A 388 -0.88 -24.50 11.41
N THR A 389 -0.87 -24.33 12.72
CA THR A 389 -0.99 -25.42 13.70
C THR A 389 -1.98 -25.03 14.78
N ASP A 390 -2.77 -26.01 15.23
CA ASP A 390 -3.66 -25.88 16.37
C ASP A 390 -2.95 -26.40 17.62
N HIS A 391 -3.05 -25.66 18.72
CA HIS A 391 -2.41 -25.98 19.99
C HIS A 391 -3.46 -25.97 21.12
N ALA A 392 -3.27 -26.87 22.07
CA ALA A 392 -3.98 -26.89 23.36
C ALA A 392 -2.91 -27.12 24.45
N VAL A 393 -2.56 -26.05 25.16
CA VAL A 393 -1.38 -26.06 26.03
C VAL A 393 -1.68 -25.47 27.41
N ASN A 394 -0.92 -25.95 28.39
CA ASN A 394 -0.86 -25.36 29.71
C ASN A 394 0.57 -24.89 29.97
N ASN A 395 0.74 -23.57 30.09
CA ASN A 395 1.99 -22.94 30.50
C ASN A 395 3.17 -23.23 29.54
N GLU A 396 2.95 -23.03 28.24
CA GLU A 396 3.97 -23.20 27.20
C GLU A 396 4.57 -21.86 26.77
N SER A 397 5.88 -21.81 26.61
CA SER A 397 6.60 -20.68 26.02
C SER A 397 6.52 -20.72 24.50
N VAL A 398 6.58 -19.53 23.87
CA VAL A 398 6.48 -19.40 22.40
C VAL A 398 7.86 -19.39 21.78
N ASN A 399 8.15 -20.38 20.94
CA ASN A 399 9.33 -20.35 20.07
C ASN A 399 9.02 -19.58 18.80
N ILE A 400 9.80 -18.53 18.53
CA ILE A 400 9.72 -17.65 17.36
C ILE A 400 10.89 -17.97 16.43
N MET A 401 10.60 -18.33 15.19
CA MET A 401 11.62 -18.71 14.22
C MET A 401 12.48 -17.51 13.78
N PRO A 402 13.72 -17.76 13.29
CA PRO A 402 14.51 -16.73 12.61
C PRO A 402 13.74 -16.13 11.44
N TYR A 403 13.98 -14.85 11.14
CA TYR A 403 13.38 -14.14 10.02
C TYR A 403 11.92 -14.53 9.81
N SER A 404 11.06 -14.24 10.80
CA SER A 404 9.68 -14.72 10.81
C SER A 404 8.65 -13.64 11.12
N PHE A 405 7.45 -13.88 10.58
CA PHE A 405 6.22 -13.29 11.06
C PHE A 405 5.38 -14.40 11.69
N THR A 406 5.18 -14.34 13.01
CA THR A 406 4.42 -15.30 13.79
C THR A 406 3.17 -14.63 14.34
N MET A 407 2.01 -15.32 14.25
CA MET A 407 0.74 -14.87 14.81
C MET A 407 0.11 -16.00 15.62
N ILE A 408 -0.36 -15.67 16.80
CA ILE A 408 -1.17 -16.54 17.66
C ILE A 408 -2.55 -15.92 17.84
N MET A 409 -3.57 -16.73 17.60
CA MET A 409 -4.97 -16.36 17.78
C MET A 409 -5.59 -17.31 18.81
N PHE A 410 -6.04 -16.78 19.93
CA PHE A 410 -6.73 -17.56 20.95
C PHE A 410 -8.16 -17.85 20.50
N ASN A 411 -8.57 -19.11 20.64
CA ASN A 411 -9.96 -19.51 20.42
C ASN A 411 -10.76 -19.20 21.69
N GLU A 412 -12.03 -18.87 21.52
CA GLU A 412 -12.98 -18.86 22.65
C GLU A 412 -13.09 -20.29 23.21
N GLU A 413 -13.16 -20.41 24.55
CA GLU A 413 -13.52 -21.66 25.22
C GLU A 413 -15.00 -21.99 25.02
#